data_9c9beac9da490c37a212d3b7c26d8946
#
_entry.id   9c9beac9da490c37a212d3b7c26d8946
#
_cell.length_a   1.000
_cell.length_b   1.000
_cell.length_c   1.000
_cell.angle_alpha   90.00
_cell.angle_beta   90.00
_cell.angle_gamma   90.00
#
_symmetry.space_group_name_H-M   'P 1'
#
loop_
_entity.id
_entity.type
_entity.pdbx_description
1 polymer ?
#
loop_
_entity_poly.entity_id
_entity_poly.type
_entity_poly.pdbx_seq_one_letter_code
_entity_poly.pdbx_strand_id
1 'polypeptide(L)'
;QKMNDLKGLVLVNTLRKPSMRLDWINRAMVNAARLGGSSLIMDLGMPVIASPEFLKKVSGNALNFENYKPLKKNDGIYKLMEGSLTADWSFDWSKISSPTLIMTGHLDKMFRIPEDIDDLALKIKNSKRIELSDCGHLIPLEKPDLFANYLNNFTKELF
;
A
#
# COMPACT_ATOMS: atom_id res chain seq x y z
N GLN A 1 -4.69 4.81 20.24
CA GLN A 1 -3.84 3.66 19.96
C GLN A 1 -2.87 3.49 21.12
N LYS A 2 -3.16 2.53 21.97
CA LYS A 2 -2.40 2.28 23.21
C LYS A 2 -1.67 0.96 23.05
N MET A 3 -0.63 0.92 22.18
CA MET A 3 0.28 -0.22 22.13
C MET A 3 1.62 0.22 22.72
N ASN A 4 1.65 0.32 24.06
CA ASN A 4 2.87 0.70 24.79
C ASN A 4 3.99 -0.34 24.66
N ASP A 5 3.69 -1.54 24.14
CA ASP A 5 4.62 -2.67 24.02
C ASP A 5 5.08 -2.96 22.58
N LEU A 6 4.80 -2.06 21.65
CA LEU A 6 5.24 -2.23 20.28
C LEU A 6 6.75 -2.04 20.18
N LYS A 7 7.48 -3.12 19.89
CA LYS A 7 8.96 -3.10 19.81
C LYS A 7 9.47 -2.47 18.52
N GLY A 8 8.70 -2.58 17.43
CA GLY A 8 9.03 -1.96 16.16
C GLY A 8 7.82 -1.93 15.23
N LEU A 9 7.86 -1.06 14.23
CA LEU A 9 6.80 -0.88 13.23
C LEU A 9 7.41 -0.92 11.83
N VAL A 10 6.75 -1.60 10.90
CA VAL A 10 7.13 -1.58 9.49
C VAL A 10 5.99 -0.99 8.67
N LEU A 11 6.27 0.07 7.95
CA LEU A 11 5.35 0.79 7.08
C LEU A 11 5.76 0.57 5.62
N VAL A 12 4.90 -0.12 4.86
CA VAL A 12 5.17 -0.48 3.45
C VAL A 12 4.20 0.26 2.56
N ASN A 13 4.66 1.25 1.83
CA ASN A 13 3.85 2.09 0.91
C ASN A 13 2.58 2.69 1.56
N THR A 14 2.64 3.03 2.86
CA THR A 14 1.46 3.43 3.65
C THR A 14 1.37 4.92 3.95
N LEU A 15 2.44 5.68 3.76
CA LEU A 15 2.46 7.11 4.07
C LEU A 15 1.63 7.89 3.05
N ARG A 16 0.46 8.36 3.45
CA ARG A 16 -0.50 9.09 2.60
C ARG A 16 -1.13 10.21 3.39
N LYS A 17 -1.41 11.33 2.72
CA LYS A 17 -2.22 12.42 3.24
C LYS A 17 -3.62 12.40 2.67
N PRO A 18 -4.63 12.88 3.43
CA PRO A 18 -5.95 13.17 2.87
C PRO A 18 -5.83 14.13 1.69
N SER A 19 -6.44 13.76 0.56
CA SER A 19 -6.40 14.58 -0.65
C SER A 19 -7.58 14.25 -1.55
N MET A 20 -7.97 15.18 -2.42
CA MET A 20 -8.97 14.93 -3.47
C MET A 20 -8.56 13.77 -4.38
N ARG A 21 -7.25 13.62 -4.66
CA ARG A 21 -6.72 12.49 -5.44
C ARG A 21 -7.00 11.16 -4.75
N LEU A 22 -6.74 11.06 -3.44
CA LEU A 22 -6.97 9.83 -2.68
C LEU A 22 -8.46 9.48 -2.60
N ASP A 23 -9.31 10.47 -2.36
CA ASP A 23 -10.77 10.29 -2.35
C ASP A 23 -11.28 9.78 -3.72
N TRP A 24 -10.79 10.37 -4.81
CA TRP A 24 -11.15 9.95 -6.16
C TRP A 24 -10.74 8.50 -6.44
N ILE A 25 -9.51 8.12 -6.11
CA ILE A 25 -8.99 6.75 -6.26
C ILE A 25 -9.85 5.78 -5.45
N ASN A 26 -10.13 6.06 -4.18
CA ASN A 26 -10.93 5.19 -3.33
C ASN A 26 -12.34 4.98 -3.91
N ARG A 27 -13.02 6.04 -4.37
CA ARG A 27 -14.34 5.94 -5.01
C ARG A 27 -14.29 5.15 -6.30
N ALA A 28 -13.29 5.36 -7.14
CA ALA A 28 -13.09 4.60 -8.38
C ALA A 28 -12.90 3.11 -8.10
N MET A 29 -12.09 2.75 -7.09
CA MET A 29 -11.87 1.36 -6.70
C MET A 29 -13.13 0.69 -6.16
N VAL A 30 -13.93 1.40 -5.35
CA VAL A 30 -15.24 0.88 -4.89
C VAL A 30 -16.18 0.64 -6.07
N ASN A 31 -16.22 1.54 -7.05
CA ASN A 31 -17.05 1.34 -8.24
C ASN A 31 -16.55 0.17 -9.09
N ALA A 32 -15.24 0.02 -9.26
CA ALA A 32 -14.65 -1.14 -9.95
C ALA A 32 -15.03 -2.46 -9.24
N ALA A 33 -15.01 -2.48 -7.90
CA ALA A 33 -15.46 -3.62 -7.09
C ALA A 33 -16.93 -4.00 -7.38
N ARG A 34 -17.79 -2.99 -7.51
CA ARG A 34 -19.22 -3.16 -7.81
C ARG A 34 -19.49 -3.66 -9.21
N LEU A 35 -18.65 -3.30 -10.17
CA LEU A 35 -18.84 -3.63 -11.60
C LEU A 35 -18.19 -4.94 -12.00
N GLY A 36 -16.95 -5.19 -11.56
CA GLY A 36 -16.18 -6.34 -12.03
C GLY A 36 -15.35 -7.03 -10.94
N GLY A 37 -15.58 -6.67 -9.68
CA GLY A 37 -14.95 -7.32 -8.53
C GLY A 37 -13.44 -7.15 -8.45
N SER A 38 -12.80 -8.11 -7.78
CA SER A 38 -11.35 -8.07 -7.56
C SER A 38 -10.55 -8.09 -8.86
N SER A 39 -11.03 -8.80 -9.88
CA SER A 39 -10.34 -8.88 -11.17
C SER A 39 -10.28 -7.53 -11.87
N LEU A 40 -11.39 -6.78 -11.91
CA LEU A 40 -11.40 -5.45 -12.51
C LEU A 40 -10.55 -4.46 -11.71
N ILE A 41 -10.58 -4.53 -10.38
CA ILE A 41 -9.71 -3.70 -9.52
C ILE A 41 -8.23 -3.96 -9.85
N MET A 42 -7.85 -5.23 -9.96
CA MET A 42 -6.47 -5.63 -10.26
C MET A 42 -6.06 -5.16 -11.66
N ASP A 43 -6.88 -5.39 -12.67
CA ASP A 43 -6.57 -5.01 -14.05
C ASP A 43 -6.45 -3.49 -14.25
N LEU A 44 -7.22 -2.69 -13.52
CA LEU A 44 -7.11 -1.23 -13.53
C LEU A 44 -5.94 -0.72 -12.67
N GLY A 45 -5.68 -1.36 -11.54
CA GLY A 45 -4.68 -0.91 -10.56
C GLY A 45 -3.26 -1.35 -10.90
N MET A 46 -3.06 -2.62 -11.26
CA MET A 46 -1.73 -3.20 -11.45
C MET A 46 -0.81 -2.40 -12.39
N PRO A 47 -1.26 -1.88 -13.56
CA PRO A 47 -0.38 -1.11 -14.45
C PRO A 47 0.18 0.17 -13.84
N VAL A 48 -0.46 0.71 -12.81
CA VAL A 48 -0.05 1.96 -12.17
C VAL A 48 0.58 1.79 -10.79
N ILE A 49 0.48 0.58 -10.20
CA ILE A 49 1.06 0.30 -8.87
C ILE A 49 2.24 -0.66 -8.89
N ALA A 50 2.40 -1.50 -9.92
CA ALA A 50 3.40 -2.56 -9.96
C ALA A 50 4.55 -2.23 -10.93
N SER A 51 5.70 -2.88 -10.72
CA SER A 51 6.82 -2.82 -11.65
C SER A 51 6.50 -3.55 -12.96
N PRO A 52 7.11 -3.14 -14.09
CA PRO A 52 6.95 -3.83 -15.37
C PRO A 52 7.37 -5.31 -15.31
N GLU A 53 8.39 -5.62 -14.53
CA GLU A 53 8.85 -6.99 -14.31
C GLU A 53 7.76 -7.85 -13.65
N PHE A 54 7.16 -7.32 -12.59
CA PHE A 54 6.09 -8.03 -11.89
C PHE A 54 4.83 -8.17 -12.75
N LEU A 55 4.45 -7.12 -13.50
CA LEU A 55 3.34 -7.19 -14.46
C LEU A 55 3.53 -8.32 -15.47
N LYS A 56 4.73 -8.46 -16.05
CA LYS A 56 5.05 -9.55 -16.96
C LYS A 56 4.87 -10.93 -16.30
N LYS A 57 5.28 -11.07 -15.04
CA LYS A 57 5.16 -12.31 -14.27
C LYS A 57 3.69 -12.72 -14.04
N VAL A 58 2.79 -11.75 -13.78
CA VAL A 58 1.39 -12.03 -13.41
C VAL A 58 0.39 -11.90 -14.57
N SER A 59 0.84 -11.54 -15.76
CA SER A 59 -0.02 -11.20 -16.90
C SER A 59 -0.86 -12.34 -17.46
N GLY A 60 -0.56 -13.61 -17.15
CA GLY A 60 -1.17 -14.77 -17.79
C GLY A 60 -2.70 -14.89 -17.67
N ASN A 61 -3.29 -14.29 -16.63
CA ASN A 61 -4.74 -14.29 -16.40
C ASN A 61 -5.35 -12.88 -16.35
N ALA A 62 -4.56 -11.85 -16.68
CA ALA A 62 -5.01 -10.46 -16.67
C ALA A 62 -5.90 -10.15 -17.88
N LEU A 63 -6.74 -9.12 -17.75
CA LEU A 63 -7.57 -8.57 -18.81
C LEU A 63 -8.57 -9.59 -19.42
N ASN A 64 -8.97 -10.60 -18.66
CA ASN A 64 -9.98 -11.54 -19.08
C ASN A 64 -11.37 -11.09 -18.57
N PHE A 65 -12.21 -10.62 -19.47
CA PHE A 65 -13.54 -10.11 -19.15
C PHE A 65 -14.43 -11.13 -18.43
N GLU A 66 -14.28 -12.42 -18.73
CA GLU A 66 -15.04 -13.50 -18.09
C GLU A 66 -14.78 -13.61 -16.56
N ASN A 67 -13.68 -13.04 -16.09
CA ASN A 67 -13.34 -12.99 -14.68
C ASN A 67 -13.96 -11.80 -13.92
N TYR A 68 -14.59 -10.87 -14.62
CA TYR A 68 -15.20 -9.70 -14.00
C TYR A 68 -16.52 -10.06 -13.36
N LYS A 69 -16.49 -10.30 -12.06
CA LYS A 69 -17.67 -10.65 -11.27
C LYS A 69 -17.86 -9.66 -10.14
N PRO A 70 -18.99 -8.91 -10.11
CA PRO A 70 -19.29 -7.97 -9.05
C PRO A 70 -19.13 -8.57 -7.65
N LEU A 71 -18.48 -7.84 -6.74
CA LEU A 71 -18.46 -8.24 -5.33
C LEU A 71 -19.83 -7.99 -4.71
N LYS A 72 -20.23 -8.88 -3.82
CA LYS A 72 -21.45 -8.74 -3.02
C LYS A 72 -21.18 -7.82 -1.83
N LYS A 73 -22.20 -7.10 -1.38
CA LYS A 73 -22.10 -6.20 -0.19
C LYS A 73 -21.60 -6.89 1.07
N ASN A 74 -21.77 -8.19 1.18
CA ASN A 74 -21.32 -8.97 2.33
C ASN A 74 -19.89 -9.50 2.21
N ASP A 75 -19.26 -9.37 1.05
CA ASP A 75 -17.88 -9.81 0.84
C ASP A 75 -16.92 -8.94 1.66
N GLY A 76 -15.93 -9.55 2.31
CA GLY A 76 -14.96 -8.84 3.15
C GLY A 76 -14.17 -7.78 2.37
N ILE A 77 -13.77 -8.08 1.13
CA ILE A 77 -13.07 -7.13 0.26
C ILE A 77 -13.97 -5.94 -0.07
N TYR A 78 -15.26 -6.15 -0.36
CA TYR A 78 -16.20 -5.06 -0.61
C TYR A 78 -16.31 -4.12 0.60
N LYS A 79 -16.49 -4.70 1.80
CA LYS A 79 -16.57 -3.93 3.05
C LYS A 79 -15.30 -3.15 3.36
N LEU A 80 -14.13 -3.76 3.09
CA LEU A 80 -12.84 -3.08 3.25
C LEU A 80 -12.73 -1.87 2.32
N MET A 81 -13.10 -2.04 1.06
CA MET A 81 -13.05 -0.95 0.08
C MET A 81 -14.08 0.15 0.38
N GLU A 82 -15.30 -0.21 0.76
CA GLU A 82 -16.32 0.75 1.17
C GLU A 82 -15.90 1.52 2.43
N GLY A 83 -15.27 0.84 3.40
CA GLY A 83 -14.70 1.46 4.60
C GLY A 83 -13.63 2.50 4.31
N SER A 84 -12.90 2.37 3.19
CA SER A 84 -11.90 3.36 2.77
C SER A 84 -12.50 4.74 2.46
N LEU A 85 -13.79 4.81 2.12
CA LEU A 85 -14.49 6.08 1.83
C LEU A 85 -14.78 6.91 3.07
N THR A 86 -14.83 6.26 4.25
CA THR A 86 -15.15 6.90 5.53
C THR A 86 -13.99 6.84 6.52
N ALA A 87 -12.87 6.23 6.13
CA ALA A 87 -11.69 6.12 6.97
C ALA A 87 -11.10 7.51 7.25
N ASP A 88 -10.71 7.73 8.50
CA ASP A 88 -9.93 8.91 8.86
C ASP A 88 -8.48 8.72 8.44
N TRP A 89 -8.06 9.47 7.41
CA TRP A 89 -6.70 9.46 6.88
C TRP A 89 -5.82 10.56 7.50
N SER A 90 -6.33 11.33 8.46
CA SER A 90 -5.63 12.46 9.10
C SER A 90 -4.79 12.04 10.31
N PHE A 91 -4.21 10.85 10.29
CA PHE A 91 -3.43 10.33 11.39
C PHE A 91 -2.21 11.22 11.72
N ASP A 92 -1.99 11.48 13.01
CA ASP A 92 -0.82 12.22 13.48
C ASP A 92 0.40 11.27 13.60
N TRP A 93 1.22 11.28 12.57
CA TRP A 93 2.42 10.44 12.45
C TRP A 93 3.47 10.75 13.53
N SER A 94 3.46 11.95 14.11
CA SER A 94 4.39 12.33 15.19
C SER A 94 4.17 11.53 16.48
N LYS A 95 3.01 10.90 16.63
CA LYS A 95 2.69 10.02 17.78
C LYS A 95 3.32 8.64 17.70
N ILE A 96 3.95 8.29 16.58
CA ILE A 96 4.69 7.04 16.46
C ILE A 96 6.06 7.23 17.13
N SER A 97 6.25 6.58 18.27
CA SER A 97 7.50 6.62 19.07
C SER A 97 8.36 5.37 18.89
N SER A 98 7.76 4.25 18.45
CA SER A 98 8.47 3.00 18.23
C SER A 98 9.50 3.12 17.10
N PRO A 99 10.62 2.37 17.14
CA PRO A 99 11.50 2.22 16.01
C PRO A 99 10.68 1.82 14.76
N THR A 100 10.87 2.53 13.65
CA THR A 100 10.02 2.36 12.46
C THR A 100 10.86 2.18 11.21
N LEU A 101 10.60 1.11 10.45
CA LEU A 101 11.13 0.91 9.11
C LEU A 101 10.07 1.38 8.10
N ILE A 102 10.43 2.34 7.25
CA ILE A 102 9.58 2.86 6.18
C ILE A 102 10.13 2.37 4.84
N MET A 103 9.31 1.61 4.10
CA MET A 103 9.70 1.10 2.79
C MET A 103 8.79 1.68 1.71
N THR A 104 9.40 2.24 0.65
CA THR A 104 8.68 2.89 -0.45
C THR A 104 9.16 2.39 -1.79
N GLY A 105 8.23 1.95 -2.64
CA GLY A 105 8.48 1.58 -4.03
C GLY A 105 8.23 2.78 -4.97
N HIS A 106 9.23 3.16 -5.77
CA HIS A 106 9.15 4.35 -6.62
C HIS A 106 8.23 4.19 -7.84
N LEU A 107 7.94 2.95 -8.23
CA LEU A 107 7.08 2.67 -9.38
C LEU A 107 5.58 2.67 -9.02
N ASP A 108 5.22 2.85 -7.73
CA ASP A 108 3.84 3.12 -7.33
C ASP A 108 3.41 4.52 -7.75
N LYS A 109 2.78 4.61 -8.92
CA LYS A 109 2.29 5.88 -9.48
C LYS A 109 0.88 6.23 -9.02
N MET A 110 0.19 5.31 -8.34
CA MET A 110 -1.17 5.54 -7.87
C MET A 110 -1.19 6.24 -6.51
N PHE A 111 -0.45 5.72 -5.55
CA PHE A 111 -0.52 6.15 -4.16
C PHE A 111 0.68 6.97 -3.70
N ARG A 112 1.82 6.83 -4.37
CA ARG A 112 3.05 7.54 -4.00
C ARG A 112 2.98 9.01 -4.43
N ILE A 113 3.12 9.90 -3.46
CA ILE A 113 3.37 11.33 -3.64
C ILE A 113 4.65 11.63 -2.85
N PRO A 114 5.80 11.87 -3.51
CA PRO A 114 7.11 11.99 -2.84
C PRO A 114 7.11 13.01 -1.72
N GLU A 115 6.57 14.21 -1.96
CA GLU A 115 6.54 15.32 -1.03
C GLU A 115 5.72 14.99 0.24
N ASP A 116 4.63 14.25 0.08
CA ASP A 116 3.81 13.80 1.20
C ASP A 116 4.52 12.75 2.03
N ILE A 117 5.22 11.81 1.36
CA ILE A 117 6.00 10.77 2.04
C ILE A 117 7.16 11.41 2.81
N ASP A 118 7.85 12.38 2.23
CA ASP A 118 8.96 13.09 2.87
C ASP A 118 8.48 13.81 4.14
N ASP A 119 7.39 14.59 4.03
CA ASP A 119 6.82 15.30 5.17
C ASP A 119 6.35 14.35 6.29
N LEU A 120 5.66 13.26 5.93
CA LEU A 120 5.15 12.31 6.92
C LEU A 120 6.28 11.50 7.57
N ALA A 121 7.30 11.12 6.81
CA ALA A 121 8.45 10.40 7.34
C ALA A 121 9.26 11.24 8.33
N LEU A 122 9.42 12.53 8.07
CA LEU A 122 10.08 13.47 8.99
C LEU A 122 9.38 13.56 10.34
N LYS A 123 8.08 13.30 10.41
CA LYS A 123 7.32 13.31 11.67
C LYS A 123 7.58 12.08 12.53
N ILE A 124 8.03 10.96 11.95
CA ILE A 124 8.34 9.73 12.67
C ILE A 124 9.82 9.77 13.08
N LYS A 125 10.10 10.35 14.23
CA LYS A 125 11.47 10.68 14.67
C LYS A 125 12.43 9.49 14.72
N ASN A 126 11.94 8.31 15.09
CA ASN A 126 12.76 7.09 15.18
C ASN A 126 12.48 6.17 13.97
N SER A 127 12.77 6.67 12.76
CA SER A 127 12.52 5.93 11.53
C SER A 127 13.76 5.77 10.66
N LYS A 128 13.84 4.63 9.97
CA LYS A 128 14.75 4.36 8.84
C LYS A 128 13.95 4.25 7.57
N ARG A 129 14.44 4.83 6.47
CA ARG A 129 13.78 4.78 5.16
C ARG A 129 14.55 3.89 4.21
N ILE A 130 13.81 3.08 3.46
CA ILE A 130 14.28 2.28 2.33
C ILE A 130 13.46 2.69 1.10
N GLU A 131 14.17 3.18 0.09
CA GLU A 131 13.60 3.63 -1.18
C GLU A 131 14.00 2.64 -2.28
N LEU A 132 13.01 2.00 -2.93
CA LEU A 132 13.23 1.00 -3.97
C LEU A 132 12.87 1.57 -5.33
N SER A 133 13.87 1.90 -6.14
CA SER A 133 13.70 2.57 -7.43
C SER A 133 13.07 1.66 -8.51
N ASP A 134 13.21 0.35 -8.35
CA ASP A 134 12.78 -0.68 -9.30
C ASP A 134 11.59 -1.53 -8.79
N CYS A 135 10.86 -1.04 -7.81
CA CYS A 135 9.72 -1.73 -7.18
C CYS A 135 8.50 -0.81 -7.10
N GLY A 136 7.33 -1.40 -7.22
CA GLY A 136 6.04 -0.71 -7.07
C GLY A 136 5.45 -0.82 -5.67
N HIS A 137 4.12 -0.82 -5.61
CA HIS A 137 3.34 -0.83 -4.38
C HIS A 137 3.46 -2.15 -3.60
N LEU A 138 3.59 -3.26 -4.30
CA LEU A 138 3.48 -4.61 -3.74
C LEU A 138 4.86 -5.18 -3.36
N ILE A 139 5.68 -4.41 -2.63
CA ILE A 139 7.07 -4.75 -2.28
C ILE A 139 7.24 -6.21 -1.85
N PRO A 140 6.40 -6.78 -0.95
CA PRO A 140 6.56 -8.17 -0.52
C PRO A 140 6.35 -9.20 -1.64
N LEU A 141 5.59 -8.87 -2.68
CA LEU A 141 5.30 -9.75 -3.81
C LEU A 141 6.28 -9.54 -4.97
N GLU A 142 6.70 -8.29 -5.16
CA GLU A 142 7.62 -7.92 -6.23
C GLU A 142 9.07 -8.29 -5.93
N LYS A 143 9.48 -8.12 -4.67
CA LYS A 143 10.86 -8.31 -4.18
C LYS A 143 10.88 -9.09 -2.84
N PRO A 144 10.38 -10.35 -2.79
CA PRO A 144 10.19 -11.08 -1.54
C PRO A 144 11.48 -11.29 -0.74
N ASP A 145 12.58 -11.68 -1.38
CA ASP A 145 13.85 -11.93 -0.70
C ASP A 145 14.45 -10.65 -0.14
N LEU A 146 14.39 -9.56 -0.91
CA LEU A 146 14.86 -8.25 -0.46
C LEU A 146 14.02 -7.74 0.71
N PHE A 147 12.70 -7.88 0.63
CA PHE A 147 11.79 -7.53 1.72
C PHE A 147 12.10 -8.32 3.00
N ALA A 148 12.25 -9.64 2.89
CA ALA A 148 12.60 -10.52 4.01
C ALA A 148 13.96 -10.12 4.64
N ASN A 149 14.96 -9.79 3.83
CA ASN A 149 16.26 -9.34 4.32
C ASN A 149 16.17 -8.05 5.12
N TYR A 150 15.42 -7.05 4.65
CA TYR A 150 15.22 -5.81 5.40
C TYR A 150 14.47 -6.04 6.72
N LEU A 151 13.43 -6.89 6.72
CA LEU A 151 12.72 -7.25 7.95
C LEU A 151 13.63 -7.94 8.95
N ASN A 152 14.43 -8.93 8.51
CA ASN A 152 15.34 -9.66 9.38
C ASN A 152 16.40 -8.73 10.00
N ASN A 153 16.96 -7.83 9.19
CA ASN A 153 17.95 -6.87 9.69
C ASN A 153 17.31 -5.89 10.69
N PHE A 154 16.15 -5.37 10.38
CA PHE A 154 15.42 -4.48 11.29
C PHE A 154 15.07 -5.18 12.61
N THR A 155 14.59 -6.44 12.54
CA THR A 155 14.28 -7.22 13.75
C THR A 155 15.51 -7.43 14.62
N LYS A 156 16.68 -7.76 14.04
CA LYS A 156 17.94 -7.91 14.79
C LYS A 156 18.41 -6.63 15.49
N GLU A 157 18.02 -5.46 14.99
CA GLU A 157 18.33 -4.18 15.64
C GLU A 157 17.42 -3.89 16.84
N LEU A 158 16.30 -4.61 16.97
CA LEU A 158 15.31 -4.42 18.04
C LEU A 158 15.56 -5.35 19.25
N PHE A 159 16.28 -6.45 19.04
CA PHE A 159 16.53 -7.50 20.01
C PHE A 159 18.01 -7.89 20.09
#